data_a5998e055b4240974b8a86ed3d810300
#
_entry.id   a5998e055b4240974b8a86ed3d810300
#
_cell.length_a   1.000
_cell.length_b   1.000
_cell.length_c   1.000
_cell.angle_alpha   90.00
_cell.angle_beta   90.00
_cell.angle_gamma   90.00
#
_symmetry.space_group_name_H-M   'P 1'
#
loop_
_entity.id
_entity.type
_entity.pdbx_description
1 polymer ?
#
loop_
_entity_poly.entity_id
_entity_poly.type
_entity_poly.pdbx_seq_one_letter_code
_entity_poly.pdbx_strand_id
1 'polypeptide(L)'
;FHRLTCAVEDSGLRIKDVLMWLYGQGMPKSQNIGKKDPKWEGWGTGLKPCYEPILLAQKPISEKTIVKNFQKHNVGGINIEESRLESGRWAGNVLHDGSDEVENEFAKFGERGNGWSRNYGVEDYQGRQYGGGVFGGGGYIGDTTYCDEGTASRFFYSTKSSVKERTHNRTI
;
A
#
# COMPACT_ATOMS: atom_id res chain seq x y z
N PHE A 1 0.66 -8.87 -16.56
CA PHE A 1 1.51 -8.23 -15.56
C PHE A 1 2.94 -8.78 -15.59
N HIS A 2 3.14 -10.11 -15.42
CA HIS A 2 4.49 -10.70 -15.31
C HIS A 2 5.42 -10.36 -16.51
N ARG A 3 4.91 -10.38 -17.75
CA ARG A 3 5.72 -10.01 -18.93
C ARG A 3 6.15 -8.55 -18.94
N LEU A 4 5.32 -7.66 -18.42
CA LEU A 4 5.69 -6.25 -18.25
C LEU A 4 6.86 -6.13 -17.27
N THR A 5 6.80 -6.84 -16.14
CA THR A 5 7.86 -6.85 -15.13
C THR A 5 9.18 -7.36 -15.72
N CYS A 6 9.15 -8.49 -16.44
CA CYS A 6 10.33 -9.02 -17.14
C CYS A 6 10.90 -8.01 -18.17
N ALA A 7 10.04 -7.40 -18.97
CA ALA A 7 10.49 -6.43 -19.96
C ALA A 7 11.13 -5.18 -19.33
N VAL A 8 10.65 -4.76 -18.16
CA VAL A 8 11.24 -3.66 -17.39
C VAL A 8 12.64 -4.05 -16.87
N GLU A 9 12.80 -5.27 -16.35
CA GLU A 9 14.10 -5.78 -15.93
C GLU A 9 15.05 -5.97 -17.10
N ASP A 10 14.58 -6.54 -18.21
CA ASP A 10 15.37 -6.73 -19.44
C ASP A 10 15.85 -5.39 -20.04
N SER A 11 15.14 -4.30 -19.78
CA SER A 11 15.57 -2.95 -20.16
C SER A 11 16.70 -2.37 -19.28
N GLY A 12 17.16 -3.12 -18.28
CA GLY A 12 18.23 -2.73 -17.36
C GLY A 12 17.75 -1.96 -16.13
N LEU A 13 16.42 -1.86 -15.91
CA LEU A 13 15.85 -1.29 -14.69
C LEU A 13 15.77 -2.34 -13.59
N ARG A 14 15.79 -1.89 -12.34
CA ARG A 14 15.57 -2.75 -11.17
C ARG A 14 14.16 -2.56 -10.65
N ILE A 15 13.42 -3.62 -10.47
CA ILE A 15 12.13 -3.57 -9.79
C ILE A 15 12.38 -3.33 -8.29
N LYS A 16 11.74 -2.32 -7.74
CA LYS A 16 11.83 -1.95 -6.32
C LYS A 16 10.65 -2.45 -5.53
N ASP A 17 9.44 -2.29 -6.10
CA ASP A 17 8.19 -2.65 -5.44
C ASP A 17 7.07 -2.76 -6.47
N VAL A 18 5.93 -3.25 -6.03
CA VAL A 18 4.66 -3.22 -6.75
C VAL A 18 3.64 -2.51 -5.88
N LEU A 19 3.10 -1.40 -6.38
CA LEU A 19 1.99 -0.71 -5.75
C LEU A 19 0.69 -1.31 -6.27
N MET A 20 -0.30 -1.47 -5.39
CA MET A 20 -1.63 -1.94 -5.74
C MET A 20 -2.62 -0.77 -5.66
N TRP A 21 -3.21 -0.43 -6.81
CA TRP A 21 -4.31 0.51 -6.88
C TRP A 21 -5.62 -0.25 -6.76
N LEU A 22 -6.30 -0.14 -5.62
CA LEU A 22 -7.58 -0.80 -5.40
C LEU A 22 -8.74 0.08 -5.86
N TYR A 23 -9.76 -0.54 -6.46
CA TYR A 23 -10.99 0.13 -6.87
C TYR A 23 -12.19 -0.82 -6.79
N GLY A 24 -13.37 -0.27 -6.46
CA GLY A 24 -14.59 -1.06 -6.29
C GLY A 24 -15.33 -1.37 -7.60
N GLN A 25 -15.15 -0.55 -8.62
CA GLN A 25 -16.01 -0.50 -9.81
C GLN A 25 -15.53 -1.33 -11.03
N GLY A 26 -14.67 -2.30 -10.83
CA GLY A 26 -14.19 -3.16 -11.91
C GLY A 26 -15.31 -3.91 -12.62
N MET A 27 -15.27 -3.94 -13.95
CA MET A 27 -16.24 -4.69 -14.74
C MET A 27 -15.78 -6.13 -14.96
N PRO A 28 -16.53 -7.14 -14.55
CA PRO A 28 -16.18 -8.53 -14.80
C PRO A 28 -16.30 -8.86 -16.29
N LYS A 29 -15.19 -9.31 -16.88
CA LYS A 29 -15.17 -9.85 -18.26
C LYS A 29 -15.41 -11.36 -18.23
N SER A 30 -16.27 -11.81 -17.33
CA SER A 30 -16.61 -13.21 -17.13
C SER A 30 -17.75 -13.63 -18.06
N GLN A 31 -17.55 -14.74 -18.73
CA GLN A 31 -18.62 -15.39 -19.48
C GLN A 31 -19.49 -16.19 -18.49
N ASN A 32 -20.80 -15.98 -18.53
CA ASN A 32 -21.74 -16.79 -17.74
C ASN A 32 -21.93 -18.16 -18.41
N ILE A 33 -21.45 -19.22 -17.80
CA ILE A 33 -21.51 -20.58 -18.34
C ILE A 33 -22.95 -21.12 -18.26
N GLY A 34 -23.68 -20.78 -17.20
CA GLY A 34 -25.05 -21.21 -16.97
C GLY A 34 -26.06 -20.75 -18.04
N LYS A 35 -25.74 -19.67 -18.78
CA LYS A 35 -26.56 -19.27 -19.93
C LYS A 35 -26.60 -20.30 -21.07
N LYS A 36 -25.60 -21.16 -21.15
CA LYS A 36 -25.52 -22.22 -22.19
C LYS A 36 -25.96 -23.57 -21.68
N ASP A 37 -25.77 -23.84 -20.39
CA ASP A 37 -26.16 -25.08 -19.75
C ASP A 37 -26.64 -24.76 -18.31
N PRO A 38 -27.93 -24.86 -18.03
CA PRO A 38 -28.51 -24.57 -16.71
C PRO A 38 -27.88 -25.35 -15.55
N LYS A 39 -27.27 -26.51 -15.82
CA LYS A 39 -26.54 -27.30 -14.82
C LYS A 39 -25.43 -26.48 -14.14
N TRP A 40 -24.90 -25.46 -14.83
CA TRP A 40 -23.82 -24.61 -14.39
C TRP A 40 -24.29 -23.20 -14.04
N GLU A 41 -25.51 -23.06 -13.58
CA GLU A 41 -26.01 -21.77 -13.09
C GLU A 41 -25.11 -21.23 -11.96
N GLY A 42 -24.77 -19.95 -12.01
CA GLY A 42 -23.85 -19.32 -11.07
C GLY A 42 -22.36 -19.47 -11.40
N TRP A 43 -22.00 -20.22 -12.46
CA TRP A 43 -20.61 -20.41 -12.87
C TRP A 43 -20.20 -19.39 -13.92
N GLY A 44 -18.96 -18.85 -13.76
CA GLY A 44 -18.33 -17.93 -14.67
C GLY A 44 -16.88 -18.27 -14.96
N THR A 45 -16.30 -17.59 -15.94
CA THR A 45 -14.92 -17.84 -16.40
C THR A 45 -13.86 -16.94 -15.77
N GLY A 46 -14.23 -15.97 -14.95
CA GLY A 46 -13.29 -15.04 -14.35
C GLY A 46 -13.89 -14.23 -13.21
N LEU A 47 -13.02 -13.64 -12.42
CA LEU A 47 -13.39 -12.74 -11.34
C LEU A 47 -13.50 -11.29 -11.85
N LYS A 48 -14.21 -10.46 -11.09
CA LYS A 48 -14.22 -9.02 -11.27
C LYS A 48 -12.83 -8.46 -10.90
N PRO A 49 -12.18 -7.69 -11.79
CA PRO A 49 -10.93 -7.02 -11.43
C PRO A 49 -11.22 -5.95 -10.38
N CYS A 50 -10.35 -5.81 -9.40
CA CYS A 50 -10.47 -4.83 -8.32
C CYS A 50 -9.14 -4.18 -7.94
N TYR A 51 -8.09 -4.40 -8.73
CA TYR A 51 -6.81 -3.70 -8.55
C TYR A 51 -6.06 -3.57 -9.87
N GLU A 52 -5.24 -2.52 -9.95
CA GLU A 52 -4.22 -2.32 -10.99
C GLU A 52 -2.83 -2.39 -10.35
N PRO A 53 -1.94 -3.26 -10.82
CA PRO A 53 -0.57 -3.28 -10.34
C PRO A 53 0.26 -2.19 -11.00
N ILE A 54 0.97 -1.39 -10.20
CA ILE A 54 1.87 -0.33 -10.65
C ILE A 54 3.29 -0.73 -10.29
N LEU A 55 4.17 -0.85 -11.29
CA LEU A 55 5.57 -1.17 -11.06
C LEU A 55 6.34 0.07 -10.62
N LEU A 56 7.01 -0.02 -9.48
CA LEU A 56 8.02 0.93 -9.06
C LEU A 56 9.40 0.40 -9.48
N ALA A 57 9.99 1.02 -10.49
CA ALA A 57 11.29 0.63 -11.00
C ALA A 57 12.33 1.74 -10.84
N GLN A 58 13.59 1.38 -10.74
CA GLN A 58 14.71 2.27 -10.53
C GLN A 58 15.84 1.97 -11.50
N LYS A 59 16.48 3.00 -12.04
CA LYS A 59 17.77 2.84 -12.73
C LYS A 59 18.81 2.27 -11.76
N PRO A 60 19.75 1.45 -12.22
CA PRO A 60 20.88 1.03 -11.42
C PRO A 60 21.62 2.24 -10.82
N ILE A 61 21.96 2.14 -9.55
CA ILE A 61 22.72 3.19 -8.87
C ILE A 61 24.18 3.17 -9.34
N SER A 62 24.83 4.34 -9.46
CA SER A 62 26.24 4.47 -9.82
C SER A 62 27.18 4.26 -8.65
N GLU A 63 26.68 4.39 -7.43
CA GLU A 63 27.47 4.30 -6.21
C GLU A 63 27.28 2.94 -5.52
N LYS A 64 28.19 2.60 -4.60
CA LYS A 64 28.16 1.31 -3.88
C LYS A 64 26.92 1.11 -2.99
N THR A 65 26.29 2.21 -2.58
CA THR A 65 25.09 2.18 -1.71
C THR A 65 24.08 3.23 -2.14
N ILE A 66 22.80 3.01 -1.83
CA ILE A 66 21.72 3.97 -2.09
C ILE A 66 22.00 5.31 -1.37
N VAL A 67 22.52 5.26 -0.13
CA VAL A 67 22.86 6.46 0.65
C VAL A 67 23.90 7.30 -0.08
N LYS A 68 25.00 6.69 -0.55
CA LYS A 68 26.04 7.41 -1.30
C LYS A 68 25.52 7.95 -2.63
N ASN A 69 24.66 7.18 -3.30
CA ASN A 69 24.04 7.62 -4.54
C ASN A 69 23.12 8.83 -4.30
N PHE A 70 22.33 8.80 -3.22
CA PHE A 70 21.47 9.92 -2.85
C PHE A 70 22.27 11.16 -2.47
N GLN A 71 23.33 11.02 -1.67
CA GLN A 71 24.23 12.13 -1.31
C GLN A 71 24.87 12.81 -2.51
N LYS A 72 25.19 12.03 -3.56
CA LYS A 72 25.84 12.54 -4.76
C LYS A 72 24.87 13.10 -5.81
N HIS A 73 23.73 12.47 -5.98
CA HIS A 73 22.83 12.72 -7.10
C HIS A 73 21.43 13.20 -6.68
N ASN A 74 21.10 13.19 -5.40
CA ASN A 74 19.78 13.49 -4.83
C ASN A 74 18.66 12.62 -5.41
N VAL A 75 18.98 11.38 -5.79
CA VAL A 75 18.02 10.40 -6.34
C VAL A 75 18.25 9.01 -5.77
N GLY A 76 17.21 8.18 -5.83
CA GLY A 76 17.26 6.79 -5.36
C GLY A 76 16.60 6.55 -3.99
N GLY A 77 16.19 7.60 -3.31
CA GLY A 77 15.35 7.55 -2.11
C GLY A 77 13.89 7.91 -2.40
N ILE A 78 13.02 7.58 -1.48
CA ILE A 78 11.61 8.02 -1.42
C ILE A 78 11.50 8.99 -0.25
N ASN A 79 10.86 10.14 -0.46
CA ASN A 79 10.59 11.07 0.63
C ASN A 79 9.42 10.52 1.48
N ILE A 80 9.76 9.70 2.46
CA ILE A 80 8.78 9.05 3.33
C ILE A 80 8.02 10.08 4.16
N GLU A 81 8.67 11.18 4.56
CA GLU A 81 8.03 12.19 5.39
C GLU A 81 6.87 12.87 4.66
N GLU A 82 7.08 13.26 3.41
CA GLU A 82 6.03 13.84 2.55
C GLU A 82 4.97 12.82 2.11
N SER A 83 5.29 11.53 2.21
CA SER A 83 4.38 10.44 1.84
C SER A 83 3.57 9.90 3.02
N ARG A 84 3.69 10.49 4.23
CA ARG A 84 2.95 9.99 5.40
C ARG A 84 1.45 10.15 5.20
N LEU A 85 0.72 9.19 5.77
CA LEU A 85 -0.73 9.30 5.90
C LEU A 85 -1.08 10.40 6.91
N GLU A 86 -2.32 10.90 6.86
CA GLU A 86 -2.82 11.90 7.83
C GLU A 86 -2.66 11.44 9.30
N SER A 87 -2.72 10.15 9.53
CA SER A 87 -2.43 9.52 10.84
C SER A 87 -0.96 9.59 11.27
N GLY A 88 -0.06 10.16 10.46
CA GLY A 88 1.39 10.17 10.68
C GLY A 88 2.09 8.86 10.34
N ARG A 89 1.36 7.81 9.93
CA ARG A 89 1.93 6.52 9.57
C ARG A 89 2.66 6.57 8.22
N TRP A 90 3.58 5.66 8.03
CA TRP A 90 4.19 5.44 6.72
C TRP A 90 3.12 4.96 5.74
N ALA A 91 3.15 5.48 4.53
CA ALA A 91 2.30 4.99 3.45
C ALA A 91 2.66 3.54 3.12
N GLY A 92 1.63 2.70 2.96
CA GLY A 92 1.79 1.35 2.43
C GLY A 92 1.90 1.36 0.90
N ASN A 93 2.24 0.21 0.33
CA ASN A 93 2.25 0.01 -1.11
C ASN A 93 0.86 -0.36 -1.67
N VAL A 94 -0.20 -0.12 -0.92
CA VAL A 94 -1.59 -0.25 -1.33
C VAL A 94 -2.23 1.13 -1.31
N LEU A 95 -2.84 1.49 -2.44
CA LEU A 95 -3.60 2.71 -2.61
C LEU A 95 -5.04 2.36 -2.97
N HIS A 96 -5.99 3.19 -2.62
CA HIS A 96 -7.38 3.02 -3.06
C HIS A 96 -7.98 4.33 -3.55
N ASP A 97 -9.05 4.22 -4.32
CA ASP A 97 -9.73 5.35 -4.94
C ASP A 97 -10.61 6.16 -3.98
N GLY A 98 -10.70 5.73 -2.73
CA GLY A 98 -11.56 6.34 -1.70
C GLY A 98 -13.06 6.27 -2.05
N SER A 99 -13.46 5.36 -2.94
CA SER A 99 -14.86 5.16 -3.29
C SER A 99 -15.64 4.56 -2.12
N ASP A 100 -16.94 4.86 -2.07
CA ASP A 100 -17.81 4.34 -1.02
C ASP A 100 -17.87 2.80 -1.05
N GLU A 101 -17.68 2.18 -2.23
CA GLU A 101 -17.61 0.74 -2.38
C GLU A 101 -16.42 0.15 -1.64
N VAL A 102 -15.24 0.77 -1.72
CA VAL A 102 -14.03 0.32 -1.02
C VAL A 102 -14.15 0.59 0.48
N GLU A 103 -14.56 1.80 0.87
CA GLU A 103 -14.71 2.17 2.27
C GLU A 103 -15.75 1.30 2.99
N ASN A 104 -16.88 1.01 2.35
CA ASN A 104 -17.91 0.13 2.90
C ASN A 104 -17.43 -1.33 3.08
N GLU A 105 -16.54 -1.81 2.20
CA GLU A 105 -15.95 -3.15 2.39
C GLU A 105 -15.05 -3.18 3.64
N PHE A 106 -14.23 -2.15 3.85
CA PHE A 106 -13.43 -2.05 5.07
C PHE A 106 -14.30 -1.88 6.33
N ALA A 107 -15.39 -1.13 6.24
CA ALA A 107 -16.31 -0.89 7.35
C ALA A 107 -16.98 -2.18 7.88
N LYS A 108 -17.15 -3.20 7.04
CA LYS A 108 -17.71 -4.51 7.45
C LYS A 108 -16.88 -5.21 8.52
N PHE A 109 -15.59 -4.92 8.62
CA PHE A 109 -14.70 -5.49 9.63
C PHE A 109 -14.69 -4.70 10.94
N GLY A 110 -15.50 -3.65 11.01
CA GLY A 110 -15.64 -2.77 12.17
C GLY A 110 -14.48 -1.79 12.33
N GLU A 111 -14.71 -0.87 13.25
CA GLU A 111 -13.69 0.08 13.68
C GLU A 111 -12.86 -0.55 14.80
N ARG A 112 -11.58 -0.32 14.77
CA ARG A 112 -10.67 -0.76 15.84
C ARG A 112 -9.80 0.42 16.23
N GLY A 113 -9.85 0.76 17.50
CA GLY A 113 -8.87 1.64 18.11
C GLY A 113 -7.52 0.94 18.25
N ASN A 114 -6.49 1.72 18.43
CA ASN A 114 -5.14 1.24 18.64
C ASN A 114 -4.97 0.67 20.06
N GLY A 115 -5.69 -0.43 20.37
CA GLY A 115 -5.48 -1.21 21.60
C GLY A 115 -4.16 -1.99 21.61
N TRP A 116 -3.30 -1.78 20.60
CA TRP A 116 -1.97 -2.35 20.54
C TRP A 116 -0.92 -1.31 20.94
N SER A 117 -1.02 -0.83 22.17
CA SER A 117 0.18 -0.58 22.92
C SER A 117 0.85 -1.95 23.09
N ARG A 118 1.73 -2.32 22.19
CA ARG A 118 2.77 -3.27 22.51
C ARG A 118 3.67 -2.54 23.52
N ASN A 119 3.22 -2.49 24.75
CA ASN A 119 4.16 -2.49 25.84
C ASN A 119 4.96 -3.78 25.66
N TYR A 120 6.01 -3.73 24.87
CA TYR A 120 7.14 -4.58 25.11
C TYR A 120 7.65 -4.12 26.47
N GLY A 121 6.94 -4.56 27.54
CA GLY A 121 7.47 -4.54 28.86
C GLY A 121 8.80 -5.26 28.78
N VAL A 122 9.85 -4.52 29.00
CA VAL A 122 11.23 -4.99 29.05
C VAL A 122 11.39 -6.05 30.14
N GLU A 123 10.34 -6.36 30.90
CA GLU A 123 10.39 -7.16 32.14
C GLU A 123 9.99 -8.63 31.98
N ASP A 124 9.37 -9.07 30.88
CA ASP A 124 8.84 -10.44 30.80
C ASP A 124 9.70 -11.46 30.06
N TYR A 125 10.87 -11.07 29.57
CA TYR A 125 11.79 -12.02 28.95
C TYR A 125 13.22 -11.86 29.47
N GLN A 126 13.50 -12.41 30.66
CA GLN A 126 14.86 -12.81 31.14
C GLN A 126 16.03 -11.93 30.61
N GLY A 127 15.92 -10.60 30.67
CA GLY A 127 17.05 -9.71 30.40
C GLY A 127 17.59 -9.74 28.97
N ARG A 128 16.89 -10.32 28.02
CA ARG A 128 17.30 -10.26 26.61
C ARG A 128 16.69 -9.02 25.96
N GLN A 129 17.52 -8.02 25.73
CA GLN A 129 17.22 -6.94 24.82
C GLN A 129 17.01 -7.51 23.40
N TYR A 130 15.77 -7.76 23.00
CA TYR A 130 15.43 -7.92 21.59
C TYR A 130 15.31 -6.55 20.94
N GLY A 131 16.41 -5.86 20.84
CA GLY A 131 16.62 -4.69 20.01
C GLY A 131 17.19 -5.10 18.67
N GLY A 132 16.44 -5.86 17.90
CA GLY A 132 16.86 -6.25 16.57
C GLY A 132 15.64 -6.61 15.75
N GLY A 133 15.10 -5.65 14.97
CA GLY A 133 14.30 -6.00 13.83
C GLY A 133 15.10 -6.92 12.93
N VAL A 134 14.43 -7.78 12.15
CA VAL A 134 15.00 -8.75 11.21
C VAL A 134 15.98 -8.12 10.19
N PHE A 135 16.11 -6.81 10.19
CA PHE A 135 17.09 -6.02 9.46
C PHE A 135 17.86 -5.15 10.45
N GLY A 136 18.95 -5.69 10.99
CA GLY A 136 19.85 -5.08 11.98
C GLY A 136 20.10 -3.58 11.79
N GLY A 137 19.26 -2.75 12.34
CA GLY A 137 19.35 -1.31 12.36
C GLY A 137 18.87 -0.81 13.71
N GLY A 138 19.71 -0.04 14.39
CA GLY A 138 19.55 0.43 15.76
C GLY A 138 18.14 0.95 16.05
N GLY A 139 17.64 0.54 17.20
CA GLY A 139 16.28 0.85 17.64
C GLY A 139 16.02 2.35 17.70
N TYR A 140 15.10 2.82 16.92
CA TYR A 140 14.38 4.04 17.23
C TYR A 140 13.41 3.70 18.36
N ILE A 141 13.81 3.98 19.58
CA ILE A 141 12.88 4.10 20.70
C ILE A 141 12.25 5.50 20.58
N GLY A 142 11.36 5.65 19.61
CA GLY A 142 10.43 6.75 19.56
C GLY A 142 9.10 6.25 20.11
N ASP A 143 8.54 6.99 21.01
CA ASP A 143 7.18 6.79 21.51
C ASP A 143 6.18 7.04 20.34
N THR A 144 6.03 6.02 19.48
CA THR A 144 5.09 6.06 18.36
C THR A 144 3.81 5.33 18.73
N THR A 145 3.16 5.77 19.79
CA THR A 145 1.78 5.41 20.09
C THR A 145 0.88 6.17 19.10
N TYR A 146 0.55 5.53 17.99
CA TYR A 146 -0.51 6.03 17.12
C TYR A 146 -1.85 5.84 17.85
N CYS A 147 -2.44 6.94 18.30
CA CYS A 147 -3.76 6.96 18.94
C CYS A 147 -4.83 7.28 17.88
N ASP A 148 -4.98 6.42 16.88
CA ASP A 148 -5.99 6.56 15.85
C ASP A 148 -7.04 5.46 15.93
N GLU A 149 -8.29 5.79 15.64
CA GLU A 149 -9.42 4.87 15.57
C GLU A 149 -10.02 4.89 14.17
N GLY A 150 -10.68 3.82 13.77
CA GLY A 150 -11.37 3.73 12.49
C GLY A 150 -11.23 2.37 11.82
N THR A 151 -11.69 2.29 10.60
CA THR A 151 -11.62 1.08 9.77
C THR A 151 -10.19 0.80 9.30
N ALA A 152 -9.96 -0.37 8.73
CA ALA A 152 -8.65 -0.73 8.20
C ALA A 152 -8.23 0.12 6.99
N SER A 153 -9.13 0.85 6.34
CA SER A 153 -8.81 1.76 5.22
C SER A 153 -7.78 2.82 5.61
N ARG A 154 -7.77 3.25 6.88
CA ARG A 154 -6.82 4.24 7.40
C ARG A 154 -5.34 3.85 7.33
N PHE A 155 -5.04 2.58 7.04
CA PHE A 155 -3.67 2.12 6.84
C PHE A 155 -3.17 2.29 5.41
N PHE A 156 -4.04 2.69 4.50
CA PHE A 156 -3.75 2.78 3.08
C PHE A 156 -3.91 4.21 2.58
N TYR A 157 -3.13 4.55 1.57
CA TYR A 157 -3.23 5.86 0.96
C TYR A 157 -4.51 5.98 0.13
N SER A 158 -5.37 6.96 0.47
CA SER A 158 -6.53 7.31 -0.34
C SER A 158 -6.20 8.49 -1.23
N THR A 159 -6.43 8.34 -2.53
CA THR A 159 -6.22 9.41 -3.51
C THR A 159 -7.45 10.28 -3.73
N LYS A 160 -8.50 10.07 -2.96
CA LYS A 160 -9.72 10.88 -3.04
C LYS A 160 -9.38 12.34 -2.77
N SER A 161 -9.42 13.15 -3.82
CA SER A 161 -9.25 14.59 -3.66
C SER A 161 -10.30 15.15 -2.70
N SER A 162 -9.89 15.99 -1.77
CA SER A 162 -10.79 16.65 -0.84
C SER A 162 -11.89 17.42 -1.58
N VAL A 163 -13.02 17.65 -0.93
CA VAL A 163 -14.11 18.46 -1.51
C VAL A 163 -13.63 19.85 -1.94
N LYS A 164 -12.66 20.42 -1.20
CA LYS A 164 -12.04 21.72 -1.51
C LYS A 164 -11.26 21.67 -2.83
N GLU A 165 -10.46 20.65 -3.08
CA GLU A 165 -9.70 20.49 -4.32
C GLU A 165 -10.61 20.27 -5.53
N ARG A 166 -11.72 19.56 -5.34
CA ARG A 166 -12.73 19.34 -6.40
C ARG A 166 -13.55 20.57 -6.75
N THR A 167 -13.72 21.50 -5.82
CA THR A 167 -14.46 22.75 -6.04
C THR A 167 -13.59 23.84 -6.64
N HIS A 168 -12.27 23.85 -6.40
CA HIS A 168 -11.35 24.85 -6.96
C HIS A 168 -11.18 24.72 -8.49
N ASN A 169 -11.34 23.54 -9.06
CA ASN A 169 -11.22 23.30 -10.51
C ASN A 169 -12.52 23.53 -11.30
N ARG A 170 -13.59 24.02 -10.66
CA ARG A 170 -14.86 24.34 -11.33
C ARG A 170 -15.08 25.82 -11.63
N THR A 171 -14.09 26.65 -11.32
CA THR A 171 -14.15 28.10 -11.57
C THR A 171 -13.06 28.49 -12.57
N ILE A 172 -13.16 27.95 -13.79
CA ILE A 172 -12.51 28.48 -15.00
C ILE A 172 -13.57 28.49 -16.11
#